data_3fa53b835bc35bce30db57de78e5e9a0
#
_entry.id   3fa53b835bc35bce30db57de78e5e9a0
#
_cell.length_a   1.000
_cell.length_b   1.000
_cell.length_c   1.000
_cell.angle_alpha   90.00
_cell.angle_beta   90.00
_cell.angle_gamma   90.00
#
_symmetry.space_group_name_H-M   'P 1'
#
loop_
_entity.id
_entity.type
_entity.pdbx_description
1 polymer ?
#
loop_
_entity_poly.entity_id
_entity_poly.type
_entity_poly.pdbx_seq_one_letter_code
_entity_poly.pdbx_strand_id
1 'polypeptide(L)'
;MAERVSDTPDGDATERLPSVGRHPPRFRGRSGPGEPSGPKLLGSTSFFRLWLAQVVSSLGDWIGLFAILTLTARIGKGSPEAAIALVMSARMIPGFFLASVGGVLVDRWDRRKVMVSCDVGRGLVLATLPFVDSVWQLFLASLVLEVLTLLWSPAKEASVPNLVPSEKLASANSFSLAAAYGTFPIASALFASLTKVSEIIGRHAGPLDFLRLNQESLAIYFDVCTFLLSATLIWSLTLPRNRPAARAPIDLTRTFTEIKEGWKFIGTNPTVRSVMVGLGTGLIGGGMVAPLGPIYANQVLHAGPAGFGLLLTALGMGLAVGVVGLSTVQSRIPHSRLFPWAVVGAGVSMLVAVSMGSLGLTMAFIAVMGICAGAVYVLGFTILQEGVEDELRGRTFATLYTLSRLCMLISLSLAPLVSRVLDDVSNALVDGELSLGSADFSVPGVRITLWIGAAIILAAGALALRAQKAKEPN
;
A
#
# COMPACT_ATOMS: atom_id res chain seq x y z
N MET A 1 -6.05 -94.09 0.88
CA MET A 1 -7.44 -94.01 1.29
C MET A 1 -7.69 -92.50 1.38
N ALA A 2 -8.11 -91.92 0.29
CA ALA A 2 -9.47 -91.53 -0.05
C ALA A 2 -9.94 -90.35 0.86
N GLU A 3 -10.15 -89.31 0.33
CA GLU A 3 -11.29 -88.62 -0.33
C GLU A 3 -11.59 -87.32 0.50
N ARG A 4 -11.86 -86.22 0.02
CA ARG A 4 -12.56 -85.45 -1.04
C ARG A 4 -12.57 -84.00 -0.57
N VAL A 5 -12.18 -83.08 -1.39
CA VAL A 5 -12.93 -82.13 -2.19
C VAL A 5 -14.23 -81.60 -1.60
N SER A 6 -14.28 -80.33 -1.33
CA SER A 6 -15.39 -79.40 -1.76
C SER A 6 -15.05 -77.96 -1.48
N ASP A 7 -14.88 -77.23 -2.51
CA ASP A 7 -15.59 -76.05 -2.91
C ASP A 7 -15.55 -74.82 -2.02
N THR A 8 -14.81 -73.84 -2.48
CA THR A 8 -14.96 -72.43 -2.24
C THR A 8 -16.19 -71.87 -3.00
N PRO A 9 -16.80 -70.79 -2.54
CA PRO A 9 -17.23 -69.78 -3.52
C PRO A 9 -16.47 -68.48 -3.29
N ASP A 10 -16.02 -67.98 -4.41
CA ASP A 10 -15.61 -66.60 -4.65
C ASP A 10 -16.61 -65.60 -4.10
N GLY A 11 -16.10 -64.62 -3.39
CA GLY A 11 -16.79 -63.40 -3.03
C GLY A 11 -15.89 -62.20 -3.25
N ASP A 12 -15.77 -61.84 -4.56
CA ASP A 12 -15.13 -60.59 -5.00
C ASP A 12 -15.96 -59.41 -4.51
N ALA A 13 -15.60 -58.85 -3.37
CA ALA A 13 -16.08 -57.59 -2.89
C ALA A 13 -15.01 -56.50 -3.17
N THR A 14 -14.87 -56.21 -4.46
CA THR A 14 -14.21 -54.96 -4.86
C THR A 14 -15.08 -53.80 -4.39
N GLU A 15 -14.73 -53.26 -3.23
CA GLU A 15 -15.24 -52.01 -2.71
C GLU A 15 -14.88 -50.87 -3.67
N ARG A 16 -15.83 -50.51 -4.53
CA ARG A 16 -15.72 -49.38 -5.45
C ARG A 16 -15.67 -48.11 -4.64
N LEU A 17 -14.47 -47.59 -4.42
CA LEU A 17 -14.26 -46.21 -3.98
C LEU A 17 -15.04 -45.27 -4.91
N PRO A 18 -15.83 -44.31 -4.37
CA PRO A 18 -16.56 -43.35 -5.20
C PRO A 18 -15.54 -42.51 -5.97
N SER A 19 -15.67 -42.49 -7.28
CA SER A 19 -14.88 -41.71 -8.21
C SER A 19 -14.97 -40.23 -7.85
N VAL A 20 -13.93 -39.70 -7.21
CA VAL A 20 -13.68 -38.26 -7.09
C VAL A 20 -13.24 -37.77 -8.48
N GLY A 21 -14.20 -37.41 -9.29
CA GLY A 21 -13.99 -36.97 -10.67
C GLY A 21 -15.07 -36.04 -11.16
N ARG A 22 -15.37 -34.96 -10.41
CA ARG A 22 -16.02 -33.80 -11.02
C ARG A 22 -14.97 -32.70 -11.16
N HIS A 23 -14.26 -32.73 -12.31
CA HIS A 23 -13.55 -31.55 -12.78
C HIS A 23 -14.52 -30.36 -12.77
N PRO A 24 -14.11 -29.22 -12.21
CA PRO A 24 -14.93 -28.02 -12.32
C PRO A 24 -15.16 -27.73 -13.81
N PRO A 25 -16.33 -27.21 -14.19
CA PRO A 25 -16.67 -27.00 -15.58
C PRO A 25 -15.59 -26.15 -16.25
N ARG A 26 -14.95 -26.70 -17.28
CA ARG A 26 -14.00 -25.98 -18.13
C ARG A 26 -14.71 -24.73 -18.66
N PHE A 27 -14.16 -23.57 -18.31
CA PHE A 27 -14.60 -22.29 -18.85
C PHE A 27 -14.31 -22.30 -20.37
N ARG A 28 -15.27 -22.73 -21.17
CA ARG A 28 -15.24 -22.53 -22.63
C ARG A 28 -15.43 -21.02 -22.81
N GLY A 29 -14.41 -20.34 -23.33
CA GLY A 29 -14.47 -18.92 -23.75
C GLY A 29 -15.49 -18.69 -24.86
N ARG A 30 -16.77 -18.78 -24.50
CA ARG A 30 -17.88 -18.24 -25.28
C ARG A 30 -18.21 -16.91 -24.61
N SER A 31 -18.01 -15.81 -25.35
CA SER A 31 -18.69 -14.55 -25.08
C SER A 31 -20.16 -14.86 -24.85
N GLY A 32 -20.61 -14.83 -23.58
CA GLY A 32 -22.01 -15.02 -23.25
C GLY A 32 -22.84 -13.91 -23.89
N PRO A 33 -24.10 -14.14 -24.24
CA PRO A 33 -24.99 -13.07 -24.69
C PRO A 33 -25.10 -12.03 -23.57
N GLY A 34 -24.46 -10.84 -23.76
CA GLY A 34 -24.43 -9.73 -22.81
C GLY A 34 -23.04 -9.22 -22.42
N GLU A 35 -21.95 -9.73 -23.01
CA GLU A 35 -20.64 -9.11 -22.79
C GLU A 35 -20.60 -7.72 -23.45
N PRO A 36 -20.23 -6.65 -22.71
CA PRO A 36 -20.18 -5.30 -23.29
C PRO A 36 -19.16 -5.25 -24.43
N SER A 37 -19.48 -4.54 -25.50
CA SER A 37 -18.55 -4.27 -26.60
C SER A 37 -17.43 -3.35 -26.14
N GLY A 38 -16.17 -3.61 -26.55
CA GLY A 38 -15.05 -2.75 -26.24
C GLY A 38 -13.70 -3.46 -26.17
N PRO A 39 -12.64 -2.74 -25.76
CA PRO A 39 -11.29 -3.31 -25.58
C PRO A 39 -11.31 -4.49 -24.60
N LYS A 40 -10.47 -5.49 -24.89
CA LYS A 40 -10.33 -6.69 -24.06
C LYS A 40 -8.96 -6.76 -23.40
N LEU A 41 -8.94 -7.04 -22.10
CA LEU A 41 -7.74 -7.39 -21.36
C LEU A 41 -7.84 -8.86 -20.92
N LEU A 42 -6.82 -9.66 -21.20
CA LEU A 42 -6.81 -11.11 -20.97
C LEU A 42 -7.99 -11.86 -21.64
N GLY A 43 -8.60 -11.26 -22.68
CA GLY A 43 -9.73 -11.83 -23.42
C GLY A 43 -11.12 -11.47 -22.88
N SER A 44 -11.20 -10.61 -21.84
CA SER A 44 -12.46 -10.16 -21.23
C SER A 44 -12.59 -8.63 -21.26
N THR A 45 -13.71 -8.14 -21.78
CA THR A 45 -14.06 -6.71 -21.74
C THR A 45 -14.50 -6.29 -20.34
N SER A 46 -15.18 -7.16 -19.61
CA SER A 46 -15.59 -6.88 -18.22
C SER A 46 -14.39 -6.77 -17.30
N PHE A 47 -13.36 -7.62 -17.48
CA PHE A 47 -12.11 -7.49 -16.72
C PHE A 47 -11.36 -6.19 -17.07
N PHE A 48 -11.31 -5.83 -18.38
CA PHE A 48 -10.70 -4.55 -18.80
C PHE A 48 -11.37 -3.35 -18.11
N ARG A 49 -12.71 -3.31 -18.08
CA ARG A 49 -13.45 -2.22 -17.41
C ARG A 49 -13.23 -2.18 -15.90
N LEU A 50 -13.22 -3.35 -15.24
CA LEU A 50 -12.91 -3.43 -13.80
C LEU A 50 -11.48 -2.97 -13.51
N TRP A 51 -10.52 -3.39 -14.32
CA TRP A 51 -9.13 -2.96 -14.21
C TRP A 51 -8.98 -1.46 -14.45
N LEU A 52 -9.64 -0.91 -15.48
CA LEU A 52 -9.63 0.53 -15.74
C LEU A 52 -10.26 1.34 -14.59
N ALA A 53 -11.39 0.87 -14.04
CA ALA A 53 -11.99 1.46 -12.86
C ALA A 53 -11.01 1.48 -11.69
N GLN A 54 -10.27 0.38 -11.47
CA GLN A 54 -9.23 0.32 -10.44
C GLN A 54 -8.07 1.28 -10.71
N VAL A 55 -7.57 1.40 -11.95
CA VAL A 55 -6.52 2.37 -12.31
C VAL A 55 -6.97 3.79 -11.97
N VAL A 56 -8.19 4.15 -12.37
CA VAL A 56 -8.76 5.48 -12.15
C VAL A 56 -8.95 5.74 -10.65
N SER A 57 -9.57 4.81 -9.91
CA SER A 57 -9.79 4.99 -8.47
C SER A 57 -8.48 4.97 -7.68
N SER A 58 -7.50 4.12 -8.04
CA SER A 58 -6.20 4.12 -7.36
C SER A 58 -5.40 5.39 -7.60
N LEU A 59 -5.51 5.98 -8.80
CA LEU A 59 -4.93 7.29 -9.08
C LEU A 59 -5.52 8.35 -8.14
N GLY A 60 -6.85 8.34 -7.99
CA GLY A 60 -7.56 9.22 -7.07
C GLY A 60 -7.18 8.94 -5.61
N ASP A 61 -7.19 7.69 -5.17
CA ASP A 61 -6.83 7.29 -3.80
C ASP A 61 -5.48 7.86 -3.35
N TRP A 62 -4.45 7.85 -4.23
CA TRP A 62 -3.16 8.46 -3.94
C TRP A 62 -3.23 9.98 -3.87
N ILE A 63 -3.90 10.63 -4.84
CA ILE A 63 -4.10 12.09 -4.86
C ILE A 63 -4.87 12.53 -3.62
N GLY A 64 -5.97 11.86 -3.29
CA GLY A 64 -6.78 12.12 -2.11
C GLY A 64 -6.00 11.96 -0.81
N LEU A 65 -5.15 10.93 -0.68
CA LEU A 65 -4.27 10.76 0.47
C LEU A 65 -3.34 11.96 0.64
N PHE A 66 -2.67 12.41 -0.43
CA PHE A 66 -1.75 13.55 -0.38
C PHE A 66 -2.49 14.86 -0.07
N ALA A 67 -3.68 15.03 -0.64
CA ALA A 67 -4.53 16.18 -0.36
C ALA A 67 -5.02 16.20 1.10
N ILE A 68 -5.44 15.06 1.64
CA ILE A 68 -5.85 14.94 3.06
C ILE A 68 -4.67 15.24 3.99
N LEU A 69 -3.46 14.73 3.71
CA LEU A 69 -2.26 15.02 4.51
C LEU A 69 -1.96 16.53 4.51
N THR A 70 -2.01 17.16 3.35
CA THR A 70 -1.75 18.60 3.21
C THR A 70 -2.83 19.44 3.87
N LEU A 71 -4.10 19.10 3.66
CA LEU A 71 -5.25 19.75 4.30
C LEU A 71 -5.17 19.63 5.83
N THR A 72 -4.81 18.43 6.32
CA THR A 72 -4.65 18.17 7.75
C THR A 72 -3.53 19.03 8.35
N ALA A 73 -2.38 19.12 7.68
CA ALA A 73 -1.27 19.98 8.10
C ALA A 73 -1.69 21.46 8.17
N ARG A 74 -2.51 21.92 7.22
CA ARG A 74 -3.00 23.31 7.18
C ARG A 74 -4.02 23.62 8.28
N ILE A 75 -4.98 22.69 8.52
CA ILE A 75 -6.05 22.89 9.53
C ILE A 75 -5.52 22.66 10.95
N GLY A 76 -4.50 21.86 11.13
CA GLY A 76 -3.90 21.49 12.41
C GLY A 76 -3.12 22.62 13.09
N LYS A 77 -3.62 23.85 13.03
CA LYS A 77 -3.02 25.09 13.58
C LYS A 77 -2.35 24.87 14.92
N GLY A 78 -1.05 25.10 15.01
CA GLY A 78 -0.25 24.95 16.22
C GLY A 78 0.20 23.52 16.55
N SER A 79 -0.31 22.48 15.86
CA SER A 79 0.09 21.08 16.01
C SER A 79 -0.24 20.26 14.78
N PRO A 80 0.32 20.57 13.59
CA PRO A 80 0.06 19.84 12.36
C PRO A 80 0.43 18.36 12.48
N GLU A 81 1.48 18.04 13.26
CA GLU A 81 1.94 16.69 13.54
C GLU A 81 0.87 15.86 14.26
N ALA A 82 0.29 16.40 15.33
CA ALA A 82 -0.76 15.72 16.09
C ALA A 82 -2.03 15.54 15.25
N ALA A 83 -2.37 16.52 14.43
CA ALA A 83 -3.50 16.44 13.51
C ALA A 83 -3.30 15.31 12.48
N ILE A 84 -2.11 15.23 11.85
CA ILE A 84 -1.78 14.17 10.89
C ILE A 84 -1.81 12.80 11.58
N ALA A 85 -1.22 12.67 12.77
CA ALA A 85 -1.24 11.42 13.53
C ALA A 85 -2.67 10.94 13.79
N LEU A 86 -3.56 11.84 14.20
CA LEU A 86 -4.97 11.52 14.46
C LEU A 86 -5.69 11.07 13.19
N VAL A 87 -5.58 11.83 12.11
CA VAL A 87 -6.26 11.54 10.84
C VAL A 87 -5.72 10.25 10.21
N MET A 88 -4.42 9.98 10.27
CA MET A 88 -3.82 8.75 9.77
C MET A 88 -4.20 7.53 10.63
N SER A 89 -4.39 7.72 11.93
CA SER A 89 -4.92 6.65 12.79
C SER A 89 -6.33 6.23 12.36
N ALA A 90 -7.19 7.17 11.95
CA ALA A 90 -8.52 6.86 11.42
C ALA A 90 -8.46 5.98 10.15
N ARG A 91 -7.43 6.13 9.34
CA ARG A 91 -7.23 5.32 8.11
C ARG A 91 -6.61 3.95 8.38
N MET A 92 -5.89 3.76 9.49
CA MET A 92 -5.19 2.51 9.77
C MET A 92 -5.96 1.58 10.72
N ILE A 93 -6.55 2.14 11.78
CA ILE A 93 -7.18 1.37 12.84
C ILE A 93 -8.34 0.49 12.36
N PRO A 94 -9.27 0.95 11.50
CA PRO A 94 -10.38 0.11 11.06
C PRO A 94 -9.94 -1.17 10.35
N GLY A 95 -8.80 -1.14 9.64
CA GLY A 95 -8.25 -2.28 8.94
C GLY A 95 -7.95 -3.49 9.84
N PHE A 96 -7.60 -3.26 11.11
CA PHE A 96 -7.37 -4.35 12.06
C PHE A 96 -8.64 -5.07 12.50
N PHE A 97 -9.75 -4.34 12.58
CA PHE A 97 -11.02 -4.86 13.08
C PHE A 97 -11.97 -5.29 11.95
N LEU A 98 -12.02 -4.54 10.87
CA LEU A 98 -13.01 -4.72 9.81
C LEU A 98 -12.52 -5.56 8.62
N ALA A 99 -11.23 -5.79 8.46
CA ALA A 99 -10.71 -6.53 7.31
C ALA A 99 -11.29 -7.95 7.20
N SER A 100 -11.45 -8.65 8.33
CA SER A 100 -12.04 -9.99 8.38
C SER A 100 -13.56 -9.98 8.26
N VAL A 101 -14.22 -8.97 8.83
CA VAL A 101 -15.69 -8.82 8.82
C VAL A 101 -16.17 -8.35 7.44
N GLY A 102 -15.42 -7.45 6.79
CA GLY A 102 -15.73 -6.90 5.48
C GLY A 102 -15.90 -7.97 4.40
N GLY A 103 -15.03 -8.98 4.38
CA GLY A 103 -15.12 -10.11 3.44
C GLY A 103 -16.45 -10.88 3.59
N VAL A 104 -16.80 -11.24 4.81
CA VAL A 104 -18.07 -11.98 5.10
C VAL A 104 -19.32 -11.17 4.73
N LEU A 105 -19.26 -9.85 4.95
CA LEU A 105 -20.37 -8.98 4.64
C LEU A 105 -20.58 -8.85 3.12
N VAL A 106 -19.47 -8.69 2.39
CA VAL A 106 -19.46 -8.59 0.91
C VAL A 106 -19.92 -9.88 0.24
N ASP A 107 -19.65 -11.06 0.81
CA ASP A 107 -20.12 -12.34 0.26
C ASP A 107 -21.65 -12.49 0.25
N ARG A 108 -22.36 -11.70 1.06
CA ARG A 108 -23.82 -11.69 1.14
C ARG A 108 -24.50 -10.69 0.20
N TRP A 109 -23.74 -9.71 -0.28
CA TRP A 109 -24.27 -8.60 -1.08
C TRP A 109 -23.89 -8.73 -2.56
N ASP A 110 -24.58 -7.98 -3.40
CA ASP A 110 -24.24 -7.83 -4.81
C ASP A 110 -22.93 -7.03 -4.93
N ARG A 111 -21.84 -7.70 -5.32
CA ARG A 111 -20.49 -7.14 -5.40
C ARG A 111 -20.44 -5.86 -6.23
N ARG A 112 -21.19 -5.81 -7.34
CA ARG A 112 -21.25 -4.62 -8.20
C ARG A 112 -21.87 -3.44 -7.43
N LYS A 113 -23.00 -3.68 -6.75
CA LYS A 113 -23.68 -2.63 -5.98
C LYS A 113 -22.81 -2.15 -4.83
N VAL A 114 -22.10 -3.04 -4.14
CA VAL A 114 -21.17 -2.68 -3.07
C VAL A 114 -20.07 -1.77 -3.62
N MET A 115 -19.39 -2.16 -4.69
CA MET A 115 -18.31 -1.35 -5.26
C MET A 115 -18.80 0.03 -5.71
N VAL A 116 -19.94 0.10 -6.41
CA VAL A 116 -20.53 1.38 -6.86
C VAL A 116 -20.93 2.25 -5.67
N SER A 117 -21.61 1.69 -4.67
CA SER A 117 -22.01 2.45 -3.47
C SER A 117 -20.81 2.98 -2.70
N CYS A 118 -19.72 2.19 -2.61
CA CYS A 118 -18.48 2.62 -1.98
C CYS A 118 -17.81 3.75 -2.77
N ASP A 119 -17.75 3.66 -4.10
CA ASP A 119 -17.15 4.72 -4.93
C ASP A 119 -17.95 6.02 -4.86
N VAL A 120 -19.27 5.94 -4.98
CA VAL A 120 -20.14 7.11 -4.83
C VAL A 120 -20.02 7.69 -3.40
N GLY A 121 -20.02 6.84 -2.37
CA GLY A 121 -19.86 7.27 -0.97
C GLY A 121 -18.52 7.96 -0.74
N ARG A 122 -17.41 7.42 -1.28
CA ARG A 122 -16.08 8.07 -1.21
C ARG A 122 -16.08 9.42 -1.92
N GLY A 123 -16.64 9.49 -3.13
CA GLY A 123 -16.78 10.75 -3.87
C GLY A 123 -17.58 11.80 -3.09
N LEU A 124 -18.68 11.41 -2.46
CA LEU A 124 -19.49 12.31 -1.64
C LEU A 124 -18.73 12.82 -0.41
N VAL A 125 -18.05 11.94 0.32
CA VAL A 125 -17.23 12.34 1.48
C VAL A 125 -16.12 13.28 1.05
N LEU A 126 -15.39 12.97 -0.02
CA LEU A 126 -14.32 13.83 -0.54
C LEU A 126 -14.84 15.21 -0.96
N ALA A 127 -16.02 15.28 -1.57
CA ALA A 127 -16.62 16.55 -1.96
C ALA A 127 -16.90 17.49 -0.78
N THR A 128 -17.00 16.98 0.45
CA THR A 128 -17.16 17.79 1.66
C THR A 128 -15.83 18.35 2.19
N LEU A 129 -14.68 17.73 1.87
CA LEU A 129 -13.40 18.06 2.48
C LEU A 129 -12.93 19.51 2.27
N PRO A 130 -13.15 20.17 1.11
CA PRO A 130 -12.78 21.58 0.95
C PRO A 130 -13.51 22.54 1.93
N PHE A 131 -14.64 22.10 2.49
CA PHE A 131 -15.47 22.86 3.41
C PHE A 131 -15.21 22.53 4.89
N VAL A 132 -14.28 21.62 5.15
CA VAL A 132 -13.91 21.18 6.51
C VAL A 132 -12.92 22.18 7.11
N ASP A 133 -13.22 22.61 8.33
CA ASP A 133 -12.42 23.58 9.09
C ASP A 133 -11.88 22.98 10.42
N SER A 134 -12.15 21.69 10.69
CA SER A 134 -11.76 21.00 11.94
C SER A 134 -11.06 19.68 11.67
N VAL A 135 -9.99 19.41 12.43
CA VAL A 135 -9.25 18.14 12.41
C VAL A 135 -10.16 16.96 12.76
N TRP A 136 -11.15 17.17 13.64
CA TRP A 136 -12.10 16.13 14.02
C TRP A 136 -13.04 15.73 12.86
N GLN A 137 -13.46 16.70 12.06
CA GLN A 137 -14.24 16.41 10.84
C GLN A 137 -13.40 15.63 9.83
N LEU A 138 -12.10 15.95 9.65
CA LEU A 138 -11.18 15.18 8.82
C LEU A 138 -10.96 13.77 9.34
N PHE A 139 -10.87 13.60 10.66
CA PHE A 139 -10.79 12.28 11.29
C PHE A 139 -12.00 11.42 10.93
N LEU A 140 -13.22 11.95 11.13
CA LEU A 140 -14.45 11.24 10.80
C LEU A 140 -14.58 10.94 9.31
N ALA A 141 -14.25 11.90 8.43
CA ALA A 141 -14.25 11.69 6.99
C ALA A 141 -13.25 10.59 6.58
N SER A 142 -12.03 10.61 7.14
CA SER A 142 -11.00 9.60 6.87
C SER A 142 -11.41 8.22 7.37
N LEU A 143 -12.09 8.14 8.51
CA LEU A 143 -12.66 6.90 9.05
C LEU A 143 -13.70 6.31 8.09
N VAL A 144 -14.61 7.12 7.57
CA VAL A 144 -15.63 6.69 6.62
C VAL A 144 -15.00 6.25 5.30
N LEU A 145 -14.03 7.01 4.77
CA LEU A 145 -13.29 6.65 3.56
C LEU A 145 -12.62 5.28 3.70
N GLU A 146 -11.98 5.01 4.84
CA GLU A 146 -11.33 3.72 5.10
C GLU A 146 -12.33 2.58 5.17
N VAL A 147 -13.45 2.75 5.88
CA VAL A 147 -14.51 1.73 5.95
C VAL A 147 -15.05 1.39 4.56
N LEU A 148 -15.28 2.39 3.71
CA LEU A 148 -15.73 2.18 2.33
C LEU A 148 -14.68 1.43 1.50
N THR A 149 -13.39 1.74 1.68
CA THR A 149 -12.27 1.06 1.02
C THR A 149 -12.17 -0.41 1.47
N LEU A 150 -12.35 -0.68 2.77
CA LEU A 150 -12.33 -2.04 3.33
C LEU A 150 -13.50 -2.92 2.85
N LEU A 151 -14.60 -2.33 2.41
CA LEU A 151 -15.73 -3.05 1.78
C LEU A 151 -15.51 -3.20 0.26
N TRP A 152 -14.95 -2.20 -0.39
CA TRP A 152 -14.71 -2.20 -1.83
C TRP A 152 -13.68 -3.26 -2.26
N SER A 153 -12.55 -3.35 -1.53
CA SER A 153 -11.43 -4.23 -1.90
C SER A 153 -11.81 -5.71 -1.98
N PRO A 154 -12.46 -6.35 -0.99
CA PRO A 154 -12.85 -7.75 -1.10
C PRO A 154 -13.93 -7.98 -2.17
N ALA A 155 -14.82 -6.99 -2.41
CA ALA A 155 -15.81 -7.09 -3.48
C ALA A 155 -15.15 -7.16 -4.86
N LYS A 156 -14.11 -6.35 -5.08
CA LYS A 156 -13.31 -6.36 -6.30
C LYS A 156 -12.52 -7.67 -6.45
N GLU A 157 -11.78 -8.07 -5.43
CA GLU A 157 -10.95 -9.27 -5.46
C GLU A 157 -11.78 -10.54 -5.72
N ALA A 158 -12.95 -10.65 -5.08
CA ALA A 158 -13.87 -11.75 -5.30
C ALA A 158 -14.53 -11.72 -6.70
N SER A 159 -14.51 -10.60 -7.40
CA SER A 159 -15.06 -10.47 -8.76
C SER A 159 -14.09 -10.94 -9.84
N VAL A 160 -12.78 -10.80 -9.64
CA VAL A 160 -11.74 -11.12 -10.64
C VAL A 160 -11.82 -12.57 -11.16
N PRO A 161 -11.97 -13.62 -10.31
CA PRO A 161 -12.04 -15.01 -10.79
C PRO A 161 -13.26 -15.32 -11.67
N ASN A 162 -14.29 -14.47 -11.61
CA ASN A 162 -15.49 -14.62 -12.44
C ASN A 162 -15.36 -13.94 -13.81
N LEU A 163 -14.31 -13.17 -14.04
CA LEU A 163 -14.10 -12.33 -15.23
C LEU A 163 -12.99 -12.85 -16.15
N VAL A 164 -12.09 -13.69 -15.63
CA VAL A 164 -10.96 -14.23 -16.37
C VAL A 164 -10.87 -15.76 -16.21
N PRO A 165 -10.33 -16.48 -17.21
CA PRO A 165 -10.04 -17.91 -17.06
C PRO A 165 -9.04 -18.18 -15.94
N SER A 166 -9.11 -19.36 -15.31
CA SER A 166 -8.24 -19.79 -14.21
C SER A 166 -6.75 -19.70 -14.56
N GLU A 167 -6.39 -20.02 -15.81
CA GLU A 167 -5.01 -19.99 -16.29
C GLU A 167 -4.43 -18.56 -16.37
N LYS A 168 -5.28 -17.54 -16.37
CA LYS A 168 -4.92 -16.12 -16.46
C LYS A 168 -5.05 -15.36 -15.14
N LEU A 169 -5.43 -16.01 -14.04
CA LEU A 169 -5.62 -15.37 -12.75
C LEU A 169 -4.32 -14.73 -12.22
N ALA A 170 -3.17 -15.38 -12.38
CA ALA A 170 -1.89 -14.81 -12.00
C ALA A 170 -1.60 -13.49 -12.74
N SER A 171 -1.84 -13.47 -14.07
CA SER A 171 -1.69 -12.23 -14.86
C SER A 171 -2.70 -11.16 -14.43
N ALA A 172 -3.96 -11.54 -14.14
CA ALA A 172 -4.98 -10.60 -13.68
C ALA A 172 -4.60 -9.95 -12.34
N ASN A 173 -4.04 -10.72 -11.41
CA ASN A 173 -3.54 -10.21 -10.15
C ASN A 173 -2.33 -9.27 -10.34
N SER A 174 -1.41 -9.59 -11.27
CA SER A 174 -0.30 -8.71 -11.62
C SER A 174 -0.78 -7.38 -12.19
N PHE A 175 -1.77 -7.39 -13.11
CA PHE A 175 -2.40 -6.16 -13.61
C PHE A 175 -3.11 -5.36 -12.50
N SER A 176 -3.74 -6.04 -11.55
CA SER A 176 -4.38 -5.39 -10.40
C SER A 176 -3.35 -4.72 -9.49
N LEU A 177 -2.21 -5.36 -9.21
CA LEU A 177 -1.12 -4.78 -8.44
C LEU A 177 -0.48 -3.58 -9.17
N ALA A 178 -0.27 -3.70 -10.50
CA ALA A 178 0.22 -2.60 -11.32
C ALA A 178 -0.74 -1.40 -11.30
N ALA A 179 -2.06 -1.63 -11.34
CA ALA A 179 -3.06 -0.57 -11.19
C ALA A 179 -3.00 0.10 -9.81
N ALA A 180 -2.87 -0.68 -8.73
CA ALA A 180 -2.87 -0.17 -7.36
C ALA A 180 -1.63 0.66 -7.03
N TYR A 181 -0.44 0.22 -7.45
CA TYR A 181 0.84 0.83 -7.05
C TYR A 181 1.56 1.56 -8.18
N GLY A 182 1.38 1.13 -9.43
CA GLY A 182 2.00 1.77 -10.59
C GLY A 182 1.45 3.17 -10.89
N THR A 183 0.27 3.50 -10.36
CA THR A 183 -0.31 4.85 -10.46
C THR A 183 0.33 5.87 -9.51
N PHE A 184 1.08 5.43 -8.49
CA PHE A 184 1.68 6.30 -7.47
C PHE A 184 2.55 7.45 -8.04
N PRO A 185 3.55 7.20 -8.95
CA PRO A 185 4.36 8.29 -9.49
C PRO A 185 3.54 9.30 -10.32
N ILE A 186 2.53 8.81 -11.04
CA ILE A 186 1.65 9.65 -11.85
C ILE A 186 0.75 10.49 -10.94
N ALA A 187 0.17 9.86 -9.91
CA ALA A 187 -0.68 10.52 -8.94
C ALA A 187 0.05 11.65 -8.20
N SER A 188 1.30 11.42 -7.77
CA SER A 188 2.09 12.41 -7.06
C SER A 188 2.50 13.59 -7.95
N ALA A 189 2.86 13.35 -9.21
CA ALA A 189 3.13 14.40 -10.18
C ALA A 189 1.87 15.21 -10.50
N LEU A 190 0.74 14.53 -10.65
CA LEU A 190 -0.55 15.18 -10.90
C LEU A 190 -1.01 15.99 -9.68
N PHE A 191 -0.82 15.46 -8.46
CA PHE A 191 -1.07 16.20 -7.22
C PHE A 191 -0.23 17.50 -7.16
N ALA A 192 1.07 17.44 -7.43
CA ALA A 192 1.94 18.62 -7.48
C ALA A 192 1.45 19.66 -8.50
N SER A 193 0.99 19.21 -9.66
CA SER A 193 0.45 20.08 -10.71
C SER A 193 -0.89 20.69 -10.31
N LEU A 194 -1.81 19.89 -9.78
CA LEU A 194 -3.14 20.34 -9.37
C LEU A 194 -3.06 21.35 -8.21
N THR A 195 -2.18 21.14 -7.24
CA THR A 195 -1.98 22.09 -6.15
C THR A 195 -1.42 23.42 -6.66
N LYS A 196 -0.51 23.40 -7.62
CA LYS A 196 0.02 24.63 -8.22
C LYS A 196 -1.04 25.37 -9.04
N VAL A 197 -1.84 24.67 -9.82
CA VAL A 197 -2.96 25.24 -10.57
C VAL A 197 -4.01 25.81 -9.61
N SER A 198 -4.35 25.10 -8.54
CA SER A 198 -5.28 25.57 -7.51
C SER A 198 -4.82 26.88 -6.87
N GLU A 199 -3.52 27.00 -6.56
CA GLU A 199 -2.91 28.23 -6.04
C GLU A 199 -3.07 29.41 -7.02
N ILE A 200 -2.84 29.18 -8.31
CA ILE A 200 -2.94 30.22 -9.34
C ILE A 200 -4.40 30.68 -9.50
N ILE A 201 -5.34 29.74 -9.59
CA ILE A 201 -6.77 30.04 -9.74
C ILE A 201 -7.27 30.76 -8.48
N GLY A 202 -6.92 30.28 -7.29
CA GLY A 202 -7.35 30.87 -6.01
C GLY A 202 -6.93 32.34 -5.81
N ARG A 203 -5.84 32.77 -6.47
CA ARG A 203 -5.41 34.19 -6.46
C ARG A 203 -6.32 35.12 -7.29
N HIS A 204 -7.13 34.55 -8.20
CA HIS A 204 -7.96 35.30 -9.15
C HIS A 204 -9.47 35.00 -9.02
N ALA A 205 -9.85 34.29 -7.94
CA ALA A 205 -11.18 33.73 -7.77
C ALA A 205 -12.19 34.76 -7.28
N GLY A 206 -12.96 35.37 -8.18
CA GLY A 206 -14.18 36.10 -7.83
C GLY A 206 -15.42 35.20 -7.91
N PRO A 207 -15.81 34.67 -9.11
CA PRO A 207 -17.03 33.87 -9.22
C PRO A 207 -16.93 32.45 -8.70
N LEU A 208 -15.72 31.95 -8.33
CA LEU A 208 -15.47 30.58 -7.87
C LEU A 208 -15.22 30.46 -6.37
N ASP A 209 -15.41 31.53 -5.60
CA ASP A 209 -15.20 31.55 -4.13
C ASP A 209 -16.05 30.52 -3.40
N PHE A 210 -17.22 30.14 -3.93
CA PHE A 210 -18.06 29.10 -3.36
C PHE A 210 -17.40 27.71 -3.34
N LEU A 211 -16.40 27.46 -4.20
CA LEU A 211 -15.64 26.19 -4.23
C LEU A 211 -14.54 26.11 -3.17
N ARG A 212 -14.31 27.18 -2.41
CA ARG A 212 -13.23 27.26 -1.41
C ARG A 212 -11.91 26.72 -1.94
N LEU A 213 -11.42 27.28 -3.05
CA LEU A 213 -10.21 26.82 -3.75
C LEU A 213 -8.95 27.13 -2.93
N ASN A 214 -8.66 26.28 -1.96
CA ASN A 214 -7.35 26.22 -1.30
C ASN A 214 -6.35 25.42 -2.16
N GLN A 215 -5.09 25.40 -1.78
CA GLN A 215 -4.03 24.73 -2.56
C GLN A 215 -4.32 23.25 -2.89
N GLU A 216 -4.96 22.51 -1.98
CA GLU A 216 -5.30 21.09 -2.14
C GLU A 216 -6.69 20.84 -2.75
N SER A 217 -7.55 21.84 -2.86
CA SER A 217 -8.98 21.65 -3.20
C SER A 217 -9.18 21.08 -4.59
N LEU A 218 -8.40 21.54 -5.58
CA LEU A 218 -8.51 21.04 -6.95
C LEU A 218 -8.10 19.55 -7.05
N ALA A 219 -7.12 19.13 -6.26
CA ALA A 219 -6.72 17.72 -6.15
C ALA A 219 -7.85 16.88 -5.55
N ILE A 220 -8.55 17.38 -4.53
CA ILE A 220 -9.71 16.71 -3.93
C ILE A 220 -10.86 16.60 -4.94
N TYR A 221 -11.21 17.66 -5.66
CA TYR A 221 -12.26 17.60 -6.67
C TYR A 221 -11.90 16.68 -7.84
N PHE A 222 -10.64 16.63 -8.22
CA PHE A 222 -10.16 15.65 -9.20
C PHE A 222 -10.41 14.22 -8.72
N ASP A 223 -10.11 13.93 -7.45
CA ASP A 223 -10.34 12.61 -6.86
C ASP A 223 -11.84 12.26 -6.80
N VAL A 224 -12.72 13.23 -6.47
CA VAL A 224 -14.17 13.03 -6.59
C VAL A 224 -14.55 12.56 -7.99
N CYS A 225 -14.01 13.21 -9.04
CA CYS A 225 -14.27 12.82 -10.42
C CYS A 225 -13.77 11.39 -10.72
N THR A 226 -12.61 10.98 -10.19
CA THR A 226 -12.08 9.63 -10.39
C THR A 226 -12.99 8.57 -9.79
N PHE A 227 -13.52 8.78 -8.58
CA PHE A 227 -14.46 7.85 -7.97
C PHE A 227 -15.81 7.78 -8.72
N LEU A 228 -16.33 8.89 -9.16
CA LEU A 228 -17.57 8.90 -9.95
C LEU A 228 -17.37 8.21 -11.31
N LEU A 229 -16.22 8.41 -11.95
CA LEU A 229 -15.87 7.71 -13.18
C LEU A 229 -15.70 6.19 -12.92
N SER A 230 -15.02 5.80 -11.85
CA SER A 230 -14.91 4.40 -11.42
C SER A 230 -16.27 3.78 -11.19
N ALA A 231 -17.16 4.46 -10.46
CA ALA A 231 -18.54 4.01 -10.21
C ALA A 231 -19.31 3.76 -11.51
N THR A 232 -19.19 4.67 -12.51
CA THR A 232 -19.86 4.48 -13.82
C THR A 232 -19.29 3.31 -14.61
N LEU A 233 -17.97 3.11 -14.60
CA LEU A 233 -17.32 1.97 -15.21
C LEU A 233 -17.79 0.65 -14.56
N ILE A 234 -17.82 0.58 -13.23
CA ILE A 234 -18.27 -0.60 -12.49
C ILE A 234 -19.77 -0.84 -12.69
N TRP A 235 -20.59 0.21 -12.74
CA TRP A 235 -22.02 0.09 -13.02
C TRP A 235 -22.30 -0.55 -14.38
N SER A 236 -21.43 -0.30 -15.37
CA SER A 236 -21.53 -0.90 -16.70
C SER A 236 -21.13 -2.38 -16.77
N LEU A 237 -20.65 -2.98 -15.66
CA LEU A 237 -20.23 -4.38 -15.63
C LEU A 237 -21.42 -5.33 -15.50
N THR A 238 -21.33 -6.44 -16.21
CA THR A 238 -22.21 -7.60 -16.00
C THR A 238 -21.45 -8.61 -15.15
N LEU A 239 -21.68 -8.57 -13.83
CA LEU A 239 -21.12 -9.58 -12.93
C LEU A 239 -22.14 -10.70 -12.70
N PRO A 240 -21.69 -11.97 -12.67
CA PRO A 240 -22.57 -13.08 -12.30
C PRO A 240 -23.13 -12.84 -10.88
N ARG A 241 -24.44 -13.09 -10.72
CA ARG A 241 -25.03 -13.01 -9.37
C ARG A 241 -24.41 -14.06 -8.46
N ASN A 242 -23.96 -13.64 -7.30
CA ASN A 242 -23.45 -14.54 -6.29
C ASN A 242 -24.52 -15.57 -5.91
N ARG A 243 -24.16 -16.86 -6.00
CA ARG A 243 -24.82 -17.87 -5.17
C ARG A 243 -24.23 -17.72 -3.77
N PRO A 244 -25.05 -17.60 -2.72
CA PRO A 244 -24.53 -17.55 -1.36
C PRO A 244 -23.63 -18.77 -1.13
N ALA A 245 -22.34 -18.55 -0.91
CA ALA A 245 -21.45 -19.63 -0.51
C ALA A 245 -21.91 -20.18 0.85
N ALA A 246 -21.86 -21.50 1.01
CA ALA A 246 -22.13 -22.14 2.28
C ALA A 246 -21.26 -21.49 3.37
N ARG A 247 -21.88 -21.12 4.48
CA ARG A 247 -21.28 -20.38 5.60
C ARG A 247 -20.12 -21.19 6.19
N ALA A 248 -18.89 -20.84 5.88
CA ALA A 248 -17.76 -21.25 6.72
C ALA A 248 -17.73 -20.27 7.92
N PRO A 249 -17.72 -20.74 9.17
CA PRO A 249 -17.56 -19.88 10.33
C PRO A 249 -16.15 -19.27 10.29
N ILE A 250 -16.06 -17.98 10.65
CA ILE A 250 -14.76 -17.32 10.83
C ILE A 250 -14.16 -17.88 12.11
N ASP A 251 -13.11 -18.67 11.98
CA ASP A 251 -12.35 -19.16 13.13
C ASP A 251 -11.22 -18.19 13.44
N LEU A 252 -11.52 -17.18 14.26
CA LEU A 252 -10.54 -16.21 14.74
C LEU A 252 -9.38 -16.87 15.51
N THR A 253 -9.66 -17.97 16.22
CA THR A 253 -8.67 -18.71 17.02
C THR A 253 -7.62 -19.32 16.10
N ARG A 254 -8.05 -19.87 14.97
CA ARG A 254 -7.16 -20.40 13.94
C ARG A 254 -6.27 -19.33 13.33
N THR A 255 -6.83 -18.15 13.03
CA THR A 255 -6.06 -17.02 12.49
C THR A 255 -4.97 -16.56 13.46
N PHE A 256 -5.28 -16.43 14.76
CA PHE A 256 -4.26 -16.08 15.77
C PHE A 256 -3.18 -17.16 15.91
N THR A 257 -3.54 -18.43 15.82
CA THR A 257 -2.58 -19.55 15.88
C THR A 257 -1.64 -19.52 14.67
N GLU A 258 -2.17 -19.31 13.47
CA GLU A 258 -1.38 -19.19 12.23
C GLU A 258 -0.40 -18.02 12.27
N ILE A 259 -0.82 -16.86 12.81
CA ILE A 259 0.06 -15.70 13.03
C ILE A 259 1.17 -16.04 14.03
N LYS A 260 0.84 -16.69 15.17
CA LYS A 260 1.83 -17.09 16.19
C LYS A 260 2.86 -18.06 15.64
N GLU A 261 2.45 -19.03 14.84
CA GLU A 261 3.35 -19.95 14.15
C GLU A 261 4.25 -19.26 13.13
N GLY A 262 3.71 -18.30 12.39
CA GLY A 262 4.51 -17.43 11.50
C GLY A 262 5.59 -16.66 12.25
N TRP A 263 5.26 -16.05 13.39
CA TRP A 263 6.25 -15.37 14.24
C TRP A 263 7.33 -16.31 14.78
N LYS A 264 6.95 -17.52 15.20
CA LYS A 264 7.90 -18.54 15.66
C LYS A 264 8.86 -18.94 14.53
N PHE A 265 8.34 -19.15 13.32
CA PHE A 265 9.16 -19.50 12.15
C PHE A 265 10.15 -18.38 11.78
N ILE A 266 9.73 -17.11 11.82
CA ILE A 266 10.63 -15.95 11.59
C ILE A 266 11.76 -15.95 12.61
N GLY A 267 11.46 -16.27 13.88
CA GLY A 267 12.47 -16.34 14.94
C GLY A 267 13.52 -17.43 14.71
N THR A 268 13.16 -18.54 14.08
CA THR A 268 14.05 -19.69 13.86
C THR A 268 14.84 -19.65 12.56
N ASN A 269 14.35 -18.93 11.52
CA ASN A 269 15.03 -18.83 10.24
C ASN A 269 15.78 -17.49 10.10
N PRO A 270 17.13 -17.47 10.17
CA PRO A 270 17.91 -16.22 10.12
C PRO A 270 17.73 -15.42 8.83
N THR A 271 17.53 -16.09 7.69
CA THR A 271 17.35 -15.44 6.39
C THR A 271 16.00 -14.74 6.33
N VAL A 272 14.92 -15.43 6.70
CA VAL A 272 13.56 -14.87 6.77
C VAL A 272 13.53 -13.70 7.75
N ARG A 273 14.14 -13.86 8.93
CA ARG A 273 14.24 -12.80 9.93
C ARG A 273 14.94 -11.55 9.39
N SER A 274 16.07 -11.71 8.70
CA SER A 274 16.82 -10.57 8.12
C SER A 274 15.98 -9.80 7.10
N VAL A 275 15.26 -10.50 6.24
CA VAL A 275 14.37 -9.88 5.24
C VAL A 275 13.19 -9.18 5.92
N MET A 276 12.54 -9.83 6.90
CA MET A 276 11.42 -9.24 7.64
C MET A 276 11.83 -7.98 8.41
N VAL A 277 13.00 -8.00 9.04
CA VAL A 277 13.55 -6.81 9.73
C VAL A 277 13.86 -5.72 8.71
N GLY A 278 14.50 -6.04 7.58
CA GLY A 278 14.82 -5.06 6.54
C GLY A 278 13.58 -4.40 5.92
N LEU A 279 12.57 -5.20 5.58
CA LEU A 279 11.29 -4.69 5.06
C LEU A 279 10.54 -3.88 6.13
N GLY A 280 10.44 -4.38 7.37
CA GLY A 280 9.75 -3.69 8.45
C GLY A 280 10.38 -2.34 8.80
N THR A 281 11.70 -2.30 8.95
CA THR A 281 12.42 -1.04 9.23
C THR A 281 12.38 -0.07 8.07
N GLY A 282 12.44 -0.57 6.82
CA GLY A 282 12.22 0.22 5.63
C GLY A 282 10.83 0.89 5.62
N LEU A 283 9.79 0.15 6.02
CA LEU A 283 8.42 0.68 6.13
C LEU A 283 8.27 1.66 7.30
N ILE A 284 8.96 1.45 8.43
CA ILE A 284 8.94 2.41 9.54
C ILE A 284 9.69 3.68 9.14
N GLY A 285 10.96 3.57 8.77
CA GLY A 285 11.81 4.73 8.48
C GLY A 285 11.40 5.46 7.19
N GLY A 286 11.30 4.72 6.07
CA GLY A 286 10.92 5.29 4.77
C GLY A 286 9.46 5.73 4.71
N GLY A 287 8.58 5.04 5.43
CA GLY A 287 7.16 5.39 5.54
C GLY A 287 6.90 6.74 6.22
N MET A 288 7.85 7.24 7.05
CA MET A 288 7.75 8.55 7.70
C MET A 288 7.72 9.72 6.70
N VAL A 289 8.26 9.52 5.49
CA VAL A 289 8.28 10.56 4.44
C VAL A 289 6.86 10.99 4.06
N ALA A 290 5.89 10.10 4.07
CA ALA A 290 4.52 10.42 3.69
C ALA A 290 3.83 11.37 4.70
N PRO A 291 3.72 11.03 6.00
CA PRO A 291 3.03 11.88 6.98
C PRO A 291 3.82 13.13 7.34
N LEU A 292 5.15 13.08 7.35
CA LEU A 292 6.01 14.22 7.67
C LEU A 292 6.34 15.08 6.45
N GLY A 293 6.11 14.57 5.25
CA GLY A 293 6.43 15.23 3.99
C GLY A 293 5.83 16.62 3.83
N PRO A 294 4.53 16.84 4.09
CA PRO A 294 3.94 18.18 4.01
C PRO A 294 4.59 19.18 4.94
N ILE A 295 4.92 18.76 6.16
CA ILE A 295 5.58 19.59 7.20
C ILE A 295 7.01 19.91 6.76
N TYR A 296 7.76 18.88 6.34
CA TYR A 296 9.14 19.01 5.86
C TYR A 296 9.24 19.91 4.62
N ALA A 297 8.35 19.71 3.64
CA ALA A 297 8.30 20.54 2.43
C ALA A 297 8.01 22.01 2.73
N ASN A 298 7.20 22.30 3.76
CA ASN A 298 6.85 23.64 4.15
C ASN A 298 7.90 24.30 5.06
N GLN A 299 8.30 23.64 6.15
CA GLN A 299 9.17 24.21 7.17
C GLN A 299 10.65 24.23 6.76
N VAL A 300 11.11 23.18 6.05
CA VAL A 300 12.54 23.00 5.72
C VAL A 300 12.87 23.45 4.31
N LEU A 301 12.03 23.09 3.33
CA LEU A 301 12.30 23.37 1.93
C LEU A 301 11.57 24.61 1.41
N HIS A 302 10.64 25.18 2.18
CA HIS A 302 9.80 26.31 1.80
C HIS A 302 9.11 26.14 0.44
N ALA A 303 8.78 24.88 0.10
CA ALA A 303 8.28 24.48 -1.20
C ALA A 303 6.76 24.19 -1.23
N GLY A 304 6.12 24.22 -0.07
CA GLY A 304 4.67 24.03 0.10
C GLY A 304 4.14 22.67 -0.43
N PRO A 305 2.82 22.57 -0.71
CA PRO A 305 2.19 21.32 -1.15
C PRO A 305 2.70 20.81 -2.49
N ALA A 306 3.01 21.71 -3.44
CA ALA A 306 3.59 21.31 -4.73
C ALA A 306 4.98 20.66 -4.54
N GLY A 307 5.82 21.21 -3.63
CA GLY A 307 7.10 20.63 -3.29
C GLY A 307 6.95 19.23 -2.68
N PHE A 308 5.97 19.03 -1.79
CA PHE A 308 5.66 17.70 -1.27
C PHE A 308 5.28 16.72 -2.39
N GLY A 309 4.41 17.12 -3.31
CA GLY A 309 4.06 16.29 -4.47
C GLY A 309 5.26 15.93 -5.35
N LEU A 310 6.21 16.87 -5.54
CA LEU A 310 7.45 16.63 -6.29
C LEU A 310 8.37 15.65 -5.56
N LEU A 311 8.50 15.71 -4.23
CA LEU A 311 9.25 14.72 -3.44
C LEU A 311 8.67 13.32 -3.59
N LEU A 312 7.34 13.20 -3.53
CA LEU A 312 6.66 11.91 -3.74
C LEU A 312 6.82 11.42 -5.19
N THR A 313 6.83 12.32 -6.16
CA THR A 313 7.11 11.97 -7.56
C THR A 313 8.51 11.41 -7.72
N ALA A 314 9.52 12.05 -7.12
CA ALA A 314 10.90 11.59 -7.12
C ALA A 314 11.02 10.21 -6.47
N LEU A 315 10.36 9.99 -5.32
CA LEU A 315 10.30 8.70 -4.63
C LEU A 315 9.67 7.62 -5.52
N GLY A 316 8.52 7.91 -6.09
CA GLY A 316 7.76 6.96 -6.91
C GLY A 316 8.47 6.60 -8.21
N MET A 317 9.05 7.57 -8.89
CA MET A 317 9.88 7.33 -10.09
C MET A 317 11.10 6.49 -9.75
N GLY A 318 11.78 6.81 -8.63
CA GLY A 318 12.89 6.02 -8.13
C GLY A 318 12.49 4.57 -7.88
N LEU A 319 11.37 4.36 -7.17
CA LEU A 319 10.84 3.03 -6.87
C LEU A 319 10.54 2.24 -8.16
N ALA A 320 9.90 2.85 -9.15
CA ALA A 320 9.65 2.23 -10.44
C ALA A 320 10.95 1.84 -11.16
N VAL A 321 11.95 2.74 -11.19
CA VAL A 321 13.27 2.46 -11.75
C VAL A 321 13.97 1.33 -10.99
N GLY A 322 13.88 1.30 -9.66
CA GLY A 322 14.45 0.23 -8.82
C GLY A 322 13.84 -1.14 -9.11
N VAL A 323 12.52 -1.21 -9.21
CA VAL A 323 11.78 -2.45 -9.53
C VAL A 323 12.14 -2.96 -10.94
N VAL A 324 12.09 -2.08 -11.94
CA VAL A 324 12.38 -2.46 -13.34
C VAL A 324 13.89 -2.73 -13.54
N GLY A 325 14.75 -1.87 -13.00
CA GLY A 325 16.19 -2.00 -13.15
C GLY A 325 16.73 -3.28 -12.50
N LEU A 326 16.17 -3.66 -11.35
CA LEU A 326 16.58 -4.91 -10.70
C LEU A 326 16.25 -6.14 -11.54
N SER A 327 15.14 -6.16 -12.26
CA SER A 327 14.75 -7.28 -13.12
C SER A 327 15.81 -7.59 -14.20
N THR A 328 16.63 -6.59 -14.58
CA THR A 328 17.71 -6.73 -15.57
C THR A 328 19.06 -7.17 -14.96
N VAL A 329 19.26 -6.91 -13.66
CA VAL A 329 20.56 -7.14 -12.97
C VAL A 329 20.51 -8.38 -12.09
N GLN A 330 19.35 -8.79 -11.60
CA GLN A 330 19.19 -9.89 -10.62
C GLN A 330 19.78 -11.24 -11.07
N SER A 331 19.87 -11.49 -12.39
CA SER A 331 20.47 -12.73 -12.93
C SER A 331 21.98 -12.85 -12.72
N ARG A 332 22.67 -11.77 -12.34
CA ARG A 332 24.13 -11.70 -12.24
C ARG A 332 24.66 -11.71 -10.81
N ILE A 333 23.84 -11.34 -9.81
CA ILE A 333 24.26 -11.19 -8.42
C ILE A 333 23.28 -11.95 -7.51
N PRO A 334 23.78 -12.74 -6.54
CA PRO A 334 22.92 -13.42 -5.57
C PRO A 334 22.01 -12.44 -4.80
N HIS A 335 20.72 -12.69 -4.77
CA HIS A 335 19.71 -11.84 -4.15
C HIS A 335 20.03 -11.53 -2.68
N SER A 336 20.55 -12.53 -1.96
CA SER A 336 20.94 -12.40 -0.55
C SER A 336 22.10 -11.40 -0.33
N ARG A 337 22.98 -11.21 -1.33
CA ARG A 337 24.09 -10.24 -1.24
C ARG A 337 23.63 -8.82 -1.54
N LEU A 338 22.73 -8.66 -2.49
CA LEU A 338 22.29 -7.34 -2.94
C LEU A 338 21.32 -6.70 -1.95
N PHE A 339 20.48 -7.49 -1.30
CA PHE A 339 19.43 -7.02 -0.36
C PHE A 339 19.96 -6.11 0.76
N PRO A 340 21.00 -6.49 1.56
CA PRO A 340 21.53 -5.63 2.61
C PRO A 340 22.10 -4.30 2.09
N TRP A 341 22.76 -4.31 0.95
CA TRP A 341 23.30 -3.10 0.32
C TRP A 341 22.19 -2.16 -0.16
N ALA A 342 21.11 -2.70 -0.69
CA ALA A 342 19.93 -1.90 -1.05
C ALA A 342 19.31 -1.24 0.18
N VAL A 343 19.22 -1.94 1.32
CA VAL A 343 18.73 -1.37 2.59
C VAL A 343 19.65 -0.25 3.07
N VAL A 344 20.97 -0.46 3.07
CA VAL A 344 21.97 0.57 3.45
C VAL A 344 21.85 1.77 2.50
N GLY A 345 21.78 1.52 1.20
CA GLY A 345 21.63 2.57 0.19
C GLY A 345 20.38 3.42 0.42
N ALA A 346 19.25 2.81 0.77
CA ALA A 346 18.03 3.54 1.11
C ALA A 346 18.22 4.43 2.35
N GLY A 347 18.85 3.91 3.41
CA GLY A 347 19.11 4.67 4.63
C GLY A 347 20.08 5.83 4.42
N VAL A 348 21.19 5.62 3.69
CA VAL A 348 22.17 6.69 3.36
C VAL A 348 21.50 7.77 2.52
N SER A 349 20.75 7.37 1.47
CA SER A 349 20.08 8.33 0.59
C SER A 349 19.05 9.16 1.36
N MET A 350 18.29 8.54 2.26
CA MET A 350 17.34 9.26 3.13
C MET A 350 18.06 10.25 4.05
N LEU A 351 19.15 9.80 4.69
CA LEU A 351 19.93 10.65 5.60
C LEU A 351 20.46 11.89 4.86
N VAL A 352 21.03 11.70 3.69
CA VAL A 352 21.55 12.79 2.86
C VAL A 352 20.41 13.70 2.39
N ALA A 353 19.31 13.12 1.87
CA ALA A 353 18.16 13.90 1.40
C ALA A 353 17.62 14.85 2.46
N VAL A 354 17.42 14.34 3.68
CA VAL A 354 16.86 15.12 4.80
C VAL A 354 17.86 16.18 5.31
N SER A 355 19.16 15.98 5.11
CA SER A 355 20.19 16.95 5.48
C SER A 355 20.32 18.09 4.46
N MET A 356 19.69 17.99 3.29
CA MET A 356 19.71 19.06 2.29
C MET A 356 18.71 20.17 2.64
N GLY A 357 19.05 21.40 2.21
CA GLY A 357 18.15 22.57 2.32
C GLY A 357 17.51 23.00 1.00
N SER A 358 17.84 22.33 -0.12
CA SER A 358 17.29 22.65 -1.44
C SER A 358 16.37 21.55 -1.97
N LEU A 359 15.25 21.95 -2.54
CA LEU A 359 14.26 21.00 -3.09
C LEU A 359 14.89 20.07 -4.15
N GLY A 360 15.71 20.60 -5.07
CA GLY A 360 16.30 19.83 -6.17
C GLY A 360 17.24 18.73 -5.68
N LEU A 361 18.13 19.03 -4.73
CA LEU A 361 19.04 18.03 -4.16
C LEU A 361 18.27 17.00 -3.32
N THR A 362 17.30 17.45 -2.52
CA THR A 362 16.42 16.54 -1.76
C THR A 362 15.69 15.58 -2.71
N MET A 363 15.11 16.08 -3.81
CA MET A 363 14.45 15.24 -4.82
C MET A 363 15.42 14.20 -5.42
N ALA A 364 16.65 14.59 -5.75
CA ALA A 364 17.63 13.67 -6.32
C ALA A 364 17.93 12.50 -5.36
N PHE A 365 18.19 12.79 -4.08
CA PHE A 365 18.46 11.75 -3.08
C PHE A 365 17.21 10.95 -2.68
N ILE A 366 16.02 11.54 -2.67
CA ILE A 366 14.75 10.82 -2.51
C ILE A 366 14.50 9.87 -3.70
N ALA A 367 14.86 10.25 -4.93
CA ALA A 367 14.79 9.34 -6.07
C ALA A 367 15.75 8.14 -5.90
N VAL A 368 16.99 8.37 -5.45
CA VAL A 368 17.93 7.29 -5.14
C VAL A 368 17.42 6.39 -4.01
N MET A 369 16.84 6.98 -2.97
CA MET A 369 16.15 6.24 -1.90
C MET A 369 15.03 5.36 -2.49
N GLY A 370 14.23 5.90 -3.41
CA GLY A 370 13.19 5.16 -4.12
C GLY A 370 13.74 3.97 -4.90
N ILE A 371 14.83 4.15 -5.65
CA ILE A 371 15.51 3.05 -6.38
C ILE A 371 15.89 1.92 -5.40
N CYS A 372 16.53 2.28 -4.30
CA CYS A 372 16.93 1.32 -3.28
C CYS A 372 15.71 0.65 -2.63
N ALA A 373 14.65 1.39 -2.33
CA ALA A 373 13.42 0.84 -1.76
C ALA A 373 12.72 -0.14 -2.71
N GLY A 374 12.67 0.16 -4.01
CA GLY A 374 12.18 -0.75 -5.04
C GLY A 374 12.98 -2.05 -5.09
N ALA A 375 14.31 -1.95 -5.03
CA ALA A 375 15.19 -3.11 -4.95
C ALA A 375 14.96 -3.93 -3.68
N VAL A 376 14.87 -3.30 -2.51
CA VAL A 376 14.57 -3.96 -1.22
C VAL A 376 13.25 -4.73 -1.30
N TYR A 377 12.21 -4.13 -1.89
CA TYR A 377 10.89 -4.75 -2.03
C TYR A 377 10.98 -6.03 -2.89
N VAL A 378 11.53 -5.93 -4.11
CA VAL A 378 11.62 -7.07 -5.04
C VAL A 378 12.51 -8.18 -4.47
N LEU A 379 13.72 -7.82 -3.99
CA LEU A 379 14.66 -8.81 -3.41
C LEU A 379 14.08 -9.47 -2.17
N GLY A 380 13.45 -8.71 -1.29
CA GLY A 380 12.83 -9.23 -0.07
C GLY A 380 11.75 -10.27 -0.38
N PHE A 381 10.84 -9.96 -1.31
CA PHE A 381 9.80 -10.90 -1.74
C PHE A 381 10.40 -12.14 -2.41
N THR A 382 11.40 -11.99 -3.29
CA THR A 382 12.07 -13.10 -3.96
C THR A 382 12.77 -14.03 -2.94
N ILE A 383 13.53 -13.48 -2.00
CA ILE A 383 14.23 -14.26 -0.96
C ILE A 383 13.21 -15.02 -0.09
N LEU A 384 12.07 -14.41 0.24
CA LEU A 384 11.02 -15.08 1.01
C LEU A 384 10.35 -16.20 0.21
N GLN A 385 10.13 -16.01 -1.09
CA GLN A 385 9.55 -17.04 -1.97
C GLN A 385 10.49 -18.23 -2.18
N GLU A 386 11.80 -18.00 -2.31
CA GLU A 386 12.81 -19.02 -2.52
C GLU A 386 13.20 -19.73 -1.20
N GLY A 387 13.22 -18.99 -0.09
CA GLY A 387 13.74 -19.47 1.21
C GLY A 387 12.69 -20.14 2.11
N VAL A 388 11.41 -20.22 1.69
CA VAL A 388 10.33 -20.77 2.49
C VAL A 388 9.64 -21.92 1.77
N GLU A 389 9.50 -23.07 2.44
CA GLU A 389 8.78 -24.24 1.96
C GLU A 389 7.33 -23.90 1.63
N ASP A 390 6.74 -24.58 0.63
CA ASP A 390 5.39 -24.28 0.13
C ASP A 390 4.31 -24.32 1.23
N GLU A 391 4.45 -25.22 2.21
CA GLU A 391 3.51 -25.37 3.33
C GLU A 391 3.52 -24.17 4.30
N LEU A 392 4.67 -23.51 4.47
CA LEU A 392 4.87 -22.37 5.36
C LEU A 392 4.75 -21.02 4.65
N ARG A 393 4.76 -21.01 3.32
CA ARG A 393 4.76 -19.79 2.51
C ARG A 393 3.55 -18.89 2.81
N GLY A 394 2.36 -19.47 2.87
CA GLY A 394 1.13 -18.72 3.19
C GLY A 394 1.20 -18.04 4.57
N ARG A 395 1.68 -18.75 5.59
CA ARG A 395 1.83 -18.23 6.97
C ARG A 395 2.88 -17.12 7.04
N THR A 396 4.00 -17.28 6.33
CA THR A 396 5.08 -16.29 6.27
C THR A 396 4.60 -14.99 5.63
N PHE A 397 3.88 -15.07 4.51
CA PHE A 397 3.33 -13.88 3.85
C PHE A 397 2.21 -13.22 4.66
N ALA A 398 1.34 -14.00 5.32
CA ALA A 398 0.34 -13.45 6.25
C ALA A 398 1.00 -12.65 7.38
N THR A 399 2.10 -13.17 7.96
CA THR A 399 2.87 -12.47 8.98
C THR A 399 3.56 -11.23 8.42
N LEU A 400 4.10 -11.27 7.19
CA LEU A 400 4.67 -10.11 6.52
C LEU A 400 3.63 -8.99 6.35
N TYR A 401 2.42 -9.31 5.88
CA TYR A 401 1.37 -8.32 5.71
C TYR A 401 0.90 -7.72 7.04
N THR A 402 0.80 -8.54 8.09
CA THR A 402 0.48 -8.05 9.44
C THR A 402 1.57 -7.12 9.96
N LEU A 403 2.84 -7.52 9.84
CA LEU A 403 4.00 -6.70 10.22
C LEU A 403 4.01 -5.38 9.41
N SER A 404 3.78 -5.44 8.10
CA SER A 404 3.74 -4.26 7.25
C SER A 404 2.67 -3.26 7.68
N ARG A 405 1.47 -3.75 8.02
CA ARG A 405 0.39 -2.89 8.55
C ARG A 405 0.77 -2.25 9.88
N LEU A 406 1.38 -3.00 10.79
CA LEU A 406 1.85 -2.49 12.07
C LEU A 406 2.95 -1.43 11.87
N CYS A 407 3.92 -1.68 11.00
CA CYS A 407 4.97 -0.72 10.66
C CYS A 407 4.39 0.56 10.04
N MET A 408 3.40 0.43 9.16
CA MET A 408 2.69 1.59 8.59
C MET A 408 1.91 2.36 9.65
N LEU A 409 1.23 1.69 10.57
CA LEU A 409 0.54 2.36 11.68
C LEU A 409 1.52 3.18 12.52
N ILE A 410 2.67 2.59 12.88
CA ILE A 410 3.74 3.28 13.61
C ILE A 410 4.22 4.49 12.82
N SER A 411 4.56 4.31 11.56
CA SER A 411 5.10 5.37 10.70
C SER A 411 4.10 6.50 10.48
N LEU A 412 2.85 6.20 10.14
CA LEU A 412 1.86 7.20 9.77
C LEU A 412 1.25 7.91 10.99
N SER A 413 1.17 7.24 12.14
CA SER A 413 0.49 7.78 13.32
C SER A 413 1.45 8.26 14.41
N LEU A 414 2.54 7.51 14.69
CA LEU A 414 3.47 7.87 15.77
C LEU A 414 4.60 8.80 15.33
N ALA A 415 5.08 8.69 14.08
CA ALA A 415 6.17 9.55 13.64
C ALA A 415 5.86 11.05 13.71
N PRO A 416 4.66 11.54 13.36
CA PRO A 416 4.31 12.94 13.55
C PRO A 416 4.30 13.36 15.01
N LEU A 417 3.87 12.48 15.94
CA LEU A 417 3.90 12.79 17.38
C LEU A 417 5.33 12.90 17.92
N VAL A 418 6.21 11.99 17.48
CA VAL A 418 7.64 12.05 17.81
C VAL A 418 8.26 13.34 17.25
N SER A 419 7.89 13.73 16.03
CA SER A 419 8.34 14.98 15.41
C SER A 419 7.99 16.20 16.26
N ARG A 420 6.77 16.26 16.80
CA ARG A 420 6.33 17.35 17.67
C ARG A 420 7.15 17.42 18.97
N VAL A 421 7.33 16.28 19.65
CA VAL A 421 8.13 16.23 20.89
C VAL A 421 9.57 16.67 20.62
N LEU A 422 10.16 16.24 19.51
CA LEU A 422 11.50 16.63 19.12
C LEU A 422 11.60 18.10 18.68
N ASP A 423 10.52 18.68 18.18
CA ASP A 423 10.44 20.10 17.86
C ASP A 423 10.48 20.95 19.15
N ASP A 424 9.68 20.56 20.15
CA ASP A 424 9.70 21.19 21.48
C ASP A 424 11.10 21.10 22.13
N VAL A 425 11.77 19.94 22.01
CA VAL A 425 13.12 19.72 22.53
C VAL A 425 14.16 20.56 21.77
N SER A 426 14.09 20.58 20.42
CA SER A 426 15.01 21.36 19.59
C SER A 426 14.90 22.87 19.90
N ASN A 427 13.68 23.37 20.02
CA ASN A 427 13.43 24.76 20.35
C ASN A 427 13.94 25.11 21.77
N ALA A 428 13.81 24.20 22.74
CA ALA A 428 14.28 24.41 24.11
C ALA A 428 15.83 24.36 24.24
N LEU A 429 16.53 23.61 23.39
CA LEU A 429 17.99 23.40 23.50
C LEU A 429 18.81 24.30 22.58
N VAL A 430 18.31 24.57 21.36
CA VAL A 430 19.08 25.23 20.30
C VAL A 430 18.26 26.29 19.52
N ASP A 431 17.12 26.74 20.07
CA ASP A 431 16.20 27.68 19.42
C ASP A 431 15.79 27.23 17.98
N GLY A 432 15.79 25.92 17.74
CA GLY A 432 15.46 25.34 16.42
C GLY A 432 16.54 25.51 15.34
N GLU A 433 17.69 26.09 15.64
CA GLU A 433 18.77 26.39 14.70
C GLU A 433 20.13 26.01 15.28
N LEU A 434 20.96 25.35 14.47
CA LEU A 434 22.37 25.09 14.79
C LEU A 434 23.23 25.99 13.92
N SER A 435 23.94 26.93 14.51
CA SER A 435 24.94 27.76 13.83
C SER A 435 26.27 26.99 13.73
N LEU A 436 26.61 26.52 12.53
CA LEU A 436 27.91 25.91 12.21
C LEU A 436 28.78 26.94 11.47
N GLY A 437 29.45 27.77 12.21
CA GLY A 437 30.29 28.86 11.65
C GLY A 437 29.46 29.97 11.01
N SER A 438 29.49 30.12 9.68
CA SER A 438 28.73 31.14 8.95
C SER A 438 27.41 30.64 8.36
N ALA A 439 27.04 29.41 8.61
CA ALA A 439 25.80 28.79 8.08
C ALA A 439 24.86 28.41 9.22
N ASP A 440 23.67 29.00 9.22
CA ASP A 440 22.58 28.62 10.12
C ASP A 440 21.83 27.43 9.51
N PHE A 441 21.81 26.33 10.26
CA PHE A 441 21.20 25.08 9.86
C PHE A 441 19.95 24.82 10.70
N SER A 442 18.77 24.99 10.09
CA SER A 442 17.50 24.74 10.77
C SER A 442 17.33 23.25 11.11
N VAL A 443 17.01 22.94 12.36
CA VAL A 443 16.86 21.59 12.91
C VAL A 443 15.47 21.41 13.54
N PRO A 444 14.37 21.61 12.79
CA PRO A 444 13.04 21.36 13.31
C PRO A 444 12.84 19.87 13.63
N GLY A 445 11.92 19.57 14.53
CA GLY A 445 11.62 18.21 14.98
C GLY A 445 11.32 17.24 13.83
N VAL A 446 10.73 17.72 12.72
CA VAL A 446 10.48 16.93 11.51
C VAL A 446 11.78 16.41 10.88
N ARG A 447 12.83 17.23 10.84
CA ARG A 447 14.14 16.84 10.30
C ARG A 447 14.81 15.80 11.18
N ILE A 448 14.78 16.01 12.51
CA ILE A 448 15.34 15.07 13.49
C ILE A 448 14.63 13.71 13.40
N THR A 449 13.30 13.71 13.31
CA THR A 449 12.51 12.47 13.20
C THR A 449 12.85 11.71 11.91
N LEU A 450 13.03 12.39 10.79
CA LEU A 450 13.43 11.77 9.53
C LEU A 450 14.89 11.24 9.59
N TRP A 451 15.80 11.90 10.32
CA TRP A 451 17.13 11.35 10.59
C TRP A 451 17.07 10.07 11.43
N ILE A 452 16.19 10.02 12.44
CA ILE A 452 15.95 8.80 13.22
C ILE A 452 15.43 7.69 12.29
N GLY A 453 14.49 8.01 11.39
CA GLY A 453 14.02 7.07 10.37
C GLY A 453 15.15 6.51 9.50
N ALA A 454 16.04 7.37 9.02
CA ALA A 454 17.23 6.97 8.27
C ALA A 454 18.18 6.08 9.10
N ALA A 455 18.41 6.43 10.37
CA ALA A 455 19.25 5.65 11.28
C ALA A 455 18.67 4.25 11.56
N ILE A 456 17.35 4.12 11.68
CA ILE A 456 16.65 2.82 11.82
C ILE A 456 16.92 1.95 10.58
N ILE A 457 16.80 2.50 9.37
CA ILE A 457 17.08 1.77 8.12
C ILE A 457 18.56 1.36 8.04
N LEU A 458 19.47 2.26 8.39
CA LEU A 458 20.91 1.99 8.40
C LEU A 458 21.29 0.90 9.40
N ALA A 459 20.73 0.94 10.60
CA ALA A 459 20.94 -0.09 11.62
C ALA A 459 20.48 -1.48 11.12
N ALA A 460 19.33 -1.56 10.47
CA ALA A 460 18.83 -2.80 9.89
C ALA A 460 19.73 -3.30 8.74
N GLY A 461 20.19 -2.40 7.86
CA GLY A 461 21.13 -2.74 6.82
C GLY A 461 22.47 -3.26 7.36
N ALA A 462 22.99 -2.62 8.40
CA ALA A 462 24.23 -3.07 9.09
C ALA A 462 24.06 -4.45 9.75
N LEU A 463 22.91 -4.70 10.39
CA LEU A 463 22.57 -6.02 10.95
C LEU A 463 22.47 -7.10 9.88
N ALA A 464 21.83 -6.79 8.74
CA ALA A 464 21.71 -7.70 7.61
C ALA A 464 23.09 -8.04 7.00
N LEU A 465 24.00 -7.06 6.86
CA LEU A 465 25.37 -7.28 6.41
C LEU A 465 26.18 -8.15 7.39
N ARG A 466 26.03 -7.94 8.70
CA ARG A 466 26.70 -8.79 9.70
C ARG A 466 26.20 -10.23 9.65
N ALA A 467 24.90 -10.43 9.51
CA ALA A 467 24.30 -11.75 9.40
C ALA A 467 24.77 -12.49 8.13
N GLN A 468 25.06 -11.78 7.06
CA GLN A 468 25.59 -12.35 5.83
C GLN A 468 27.06 -12.79 5.99
N LYS A 469 27.92 -11.93 6.57
CA LYS A 469 29.32 -12.27 6.82
C LYS A 469 29.51 -13.49 7.74
N ALA A 470 28.59 -13.70 8.68
CA ALA A 470 28.61 -14.86 9.56
C ALA A 470 28.27 -16.19 8.85
N LYS A 471 27.75 -16.14 7.61
CA LYS A 471 27.41 -17.32 6.80
C LYS A 471 28.44 -17.68 5.74
N GLU A 472 29.38 -16.79 5.41
CA GLU A 472 30.48 -17.08 4.53
C GLU A 472 31.57 -17.79 5.39
N PRO A 473 31.82 -19.12 5.22
CA PRO A 473 32.95 -19.76 5.89
C PRO A 473 34.23 -19.18 5.29
N ASN A 474 35.22 -18.88 6.15
CA ASN A 474 36.60 -18.50 5.76
C ASN A 474 37.23 -19.53 4.83
#